data_7db5e45802b961a51137939e66aa1602
#
_entry.id   7db5e45802b961a51137939e66aa1602
#
_cell.length_a   1.000
_cell.length_b   1.000
_cell.length_c   1.000
_cell.angle_alpha   90.00
_cell.angle_beta   90.00
_cell.angle_gamma   90.00
#
_symmetry.space_group_name_H-M   'P 1'
#
loop_
_entity.id
_entity.type
_entity.pdbx_description
1 polymer ?
#
loop_
_entity_poly.entity_id
_entity_poly.type
_entity_poly.pdbx_seq_one_letter_code
_entity_poly.pdbx_strand_id
1 'polypeptide(L)'
;MEINRADSQAILAVDRSRVLAEFGIAHTVALAIGSEAEVYVIDDTTVLKLYANPARLRYFETLRDLYASVDAQASAIRLPRILDVTRRDNLVVVLETRLAGEPLEAMLPKLDDAALAQAEALYLDTACGLSRIKLSYQPQTYLLFDESRQSAVAQPRFEAFYATLLEKKLISVSSVFNTLDHQFSSRAAALVAAIRAGPPAPISLVHGDFFPGNLLVNDRADRVTGLIDFGSFTLFGNYLLDVAGAFSFYRMYHPDRWAIRARLLPQVLDRISHTAAPKFFQFVLANAILTSDLYLTDGNHLADGHFGWAAEIVAQDMYWQKAL
;
A
#
# COMPACT_ATOMS: atom_id res chain seq x y z
N MET A 1 -9.58 -10.57 3.50
CA MET A 1 -10.12 -9.56 2.57
C MET A 1 -9.92 -10.12 1.18
N GLU A 2 -10.97 -10.58 0.55
CA GLU A 2 -10.92 -10.94 -0.85
C GLU A 2 -10.85 -9.63 -1.66
N ILE A 3 -9.67 -9.24 -2.08
CA ILE A 3 -9.56 -8.32 -3.22
C ILE A 3 -9.95 -9.17 -4.41
N ASN A 4 -11.18 -9.00 -4.80
CA ASN A 4 -11.80 -9.85 -5.80
C ASN A 4 -11.23 -9.43 -7.17
N ARG A 5 -10.35 -10.24 -7.78
CA ARG A 5 -9.99 -10.11 -9.20
C ARG A 5 -11.21 -10.05 -10.13
N ALA A 6 -12.38 -10.46 -9.64
CA ALA A 6 -13.65 -10.31 -10.33
C ALA A 6 -14.04 -8.85 -10.57
N ASP A 7 -13.58 -7.89 -9.74
CA ASP A 7 -13.96 -6.49 -9.89
C ASP A 7 -13.33 -5.85 -11.14
N SER A 8 -12.08 -6.17 -11.47
CA SER A 8 -11.44 -5.67 -12.70
C SER A 8 -11.96 -6.33 -13.99
N GLN A 9 -12.52 -7.55 -13.88
CA GLN A 9 -13.19 -8.22 -15.02
C GLN A 9 -14.65 -7.79 -15.20
N ALA A 10 -15.24 -7.11 -14.24
CA ALA A 10 -16.67 -6.81 -14.22
C ALA A 10 -17.04 -5.45 -14.85
N ILE A 11 -16.07 -4.64 -15.30
CA ILE A 11 -16.41 -3.43 -16.07
C ILE A 11 -16.92 -3.85 -17.43
N LEU A 12 -18.24 -3.86 -17.57
CA LEU A 12 -18.88 -4.22 -18.83
C LEU A 12 -18.50 -3.20 -19.89
N ALA A 13 -18.13 -3.68 -21.08
CA ALA A 13 -17.70 -2.84 -22.20
C ALA A 13 -18.73 -1.73 -22.54
N VAL A 14 -20.03 -2.00 -22.34
CA VAL A 14 -21.12 -1.07 -22.62
C VAL A 14 -21.09 0.10 -21.62
N ASP A 15 -21.01 -0.18 -20.32
CA ASP A 15 -21.01 0.86 -19.29
C ASP A 15 -19.76 1.73 -19.38
N ARG A 16 -18.60 1.09 -19.64
CA ARG A 16 -17.34 1.81 -19.88
C ARG A 16 -17.43 2.76 -21.07
N SER A 17 -17.89 2.31 -22.23
CA SER A 17 -17.94 3.12 -23.46
C SER A 17 -18.85 4.34 -23.28
N ARG A 18 -19.95 4.20 -22.56
CA ARG A 18 -20.87 5.29 -22.29
C ARG A 18 -20.23 6.34 -21.37
N VAL A 19 -19.59 5.90 -20.29
CA VAL A 19 -18.91 6.82 -19.37
C VAL A 19 -17.75 7.53 -20.07
N LEU A 20 -16.93 6.84 -20.85
CA LEU A 20 -15.83 7.45 -21.58
C LEU A 20 -16.33 8.51 -22.58
N ALA A 21 -17.46 8.26 -23.24
CA ALA A 21 -18.07 9.23 -24.17
C ALA A 21 -18.56 10.49 -23.43
N GLU A 22 -19.11 10.38 -22.20
CA GLU A 22 -19.52 11.55 -21.38
C GLU A 22 -18.33 12.47 -21.11
N PHE A 23 -17.12 11.93 -20.96
CA PHE A 23 -15.88 12.69 -20.71
C PHE A 23 -15.10 13.03 -21.98
N GLY A 24 -15.66 12.78 -23.18
CA GLY A 24 -15.01 13.06 -24.46
C GLY A 24 -13.79 12.19 -24.75
N ILE A 25 -13.66 11.06 -24.07
CA ILE A 25 -12.53 10.13 -24.27
C ILE A 25 -12.87 9.23 -25.45
N ALA A 26 -12.29 9.56 -26.60
CA ALA A 26 -12.53 8.81 -27.86
C ALA A 26 -11.74 7.50 -27.96
N HIS A 27 -10.64 7.37 -27.21
CA HIS A 27 -9.77 6.20 -27.25
C HIS A 27 -10.00 5.30 -26.04
N THR A 28 -10.32 4.05 -26.32
CA THR A 28 -10.59 3.02 -25.29
C THR A 28 -9.32 2.42 -24.68
N VAL A 29 -8.14 2.98 -24.95
CA VAL A 29 -6.89 2.48 -24.39
C VAL A 29 -6.68 3.15 -23.02
N ALA A 30 -6.78 2.35 -21.98
CA ALA A 30 -6.49 2.80 -20.61
C ALA A 30 -5.00 3.16 -20.47
N LEU A 31 -4.71 4.21 -19.71
CA LEU A 31 -3.34 4.53 -19.28
C LEU A 31 -2.76 3.39 -18.44
N ALA A 32 -3.58 2.82 -17.57
CA ALA A 32 -3.27 1.66 -16.74
C ALA A 32 -4.54 0.85 -16.48
N ILE A 33 -4.37 -0.47 -16.36
CA ILE A 33 -5.40 -1.40 -15.90
C ILE A 33 -4.83 -2.04 -14.64
N GLY A 34 -5.29 -1.57 -13.48
CA GLY A 34 -4.95 -2.12 -12.19
C GLY A 34 -5.84 -3.29 -11.79
N SER A 35 -5.57 -3.87 -10.63
CA SER A 35 -6.43 -4.93 -10.06
C SER A 35 -7.82 -4.43 -9.67
N GLU A 36 -7.97 -3.11 -9.42
CA GLU A 36 -9.19 -2.52 -8.88
C GLU A 36 -9.86 -1.52 -9.83
N ALA A 37 -9.10 -0.90 -10.74
CA ALA A 37 -9.60 0.17 -11.61
C ALA A 37 -8.98 0.16 -13.00
N GLU A 38 -9.72 0.72 -13.94
CA GLU A 38 -9.21 1.20 -15.22
C GLU A 38 -8.96 2.73 -15.13
N VAL A 39 -7.79 3.18 -15.58
CA VAL A 39 -7.38 4.60 -15.53
C VAL A 39 -7.27 5.17 -16.93
N TYR A 40 -7.92 6.30 -17.17
CA TYR A 40 -7.93 7.00 -18.45
C TYR A 40 -7.45 8.45 -18.28
N VAL A 41 -6.71 8.95 -19.25
CA VAL A 41 -6.29 10.36 -19.30
C VAL A 41 -7.42 11.18 -19.91
N ILE A 42 -7.89 12.21 -19.21
CA ILE A 42 -8.78 13.23 -19.77
C ILE A 42 -7.93 14.32 -20.43
N ASP A 43 -6.98 14.87 -19.65
CA ASP A 43 -6.06 15.91 -20.09
C ASP A 43 -4.74 15.84 -19.31
N ASP A 44 -3.87 16.86 -19.47
CA ASP A 44 -2.56 16.89 -18.78
C ASP A 44 -2.65 16.99 -17.27
N THR A 45 -3.81 17.33 -16.73
CA THR A 45 -4.04 17.60 -15.30
C THR A 45 -5.01 16.64 -14.63
N THR A 46 -5.73 15.83 -15.40
CA THR A 46 -6.86 15.05 -14.91
C THR A 46 -6.86 13.63 -15.45
N VAL A 47 -7.12 12.68 -14.57
CA VAL A 47 -7.39 11.28 -14.90
C VAL A 47 -8.80 10.88 -14.47
N LEU A 48 -9.37 9.96 -15.20
CA LEU A 48 -10.62 9.27 -14.89
C LEU A 48 -10.28 7.87 -14.43
N LYS A 49 -10.77 7.47 -13.26
CA LYS A 49 -10.68 6.10 -12.75
C LYS A 49 -12.07 5.48 -12.72
N LEU A 50 -12.20 4.28 -13.27
CA LEU A 50 -13.44 3.51 -13.28
C LEU A 50 -13.31 2.29 -12.38
N TYR A 51 -14.22 2.16 -11.44
CA TYR A 51 -14.29 1.03 -10.50
C TYR A 51 -15.60 0.28 -10.68
N ALA A 52 -15.53 -1.04 -10.79
CA ALA A 52 -16.71 -1.88 -11.07
C ALA A 52 -17.67 -2.02 -9.88
N ASN A 53 -17.24 -1.73 -8.66
CA ASN A 53 -18.04 -1.91 -7.47
C ASN A 53 -18.70 -0.61 -7.00
N PRO A 54 -20.03 -0.43 -7.19
CA PRO A 54 -20.73 0.79 -6.77
C PRO A 54 -20.77 1.00 -5.25
N ALA A 55 -20.50 -0.02 -4.44
CA ALA A 55 -20.40 0.13 -2.99
C ALA A 55 -19.20 0.99 -2.56
N ARG A 56 -18.20 1.14 -3.45
CA ARG A 56 -17.00 1.98 -3.19
C ARG A 56 -17.25 3.49 -3.20
N LEU A 57 -18.43 3.96 -3.56
CA LEU A 57 -18.72 5.41 -3.60
C LEU A 57 -18.32 6.10 -2.30
N ARG A 58 -18.82 5.61 -1.18
CA ARG A 58 -18.52 6.18 0.15
C ARG A 58 -17.04 6.10 0.53
N TYR A 59 -16.37 5.06 0.10
CA TYR A 59 -14.94 4.91 0.30
C TYR A 59 -14.16 6.06 -0.37
N PHE A 60 -14.45 6.37 -1.63
CA PHE A 60 -13.77 7.47 -2.34
C PHE A 60 -14.16 8.86 -1.83
N GLU A 61 -15.38 9.04 -1.31
CA GLU A 61 -15.74 10.25 -0.59
C GLU A 61 -14.87 10.41 0.67
N THR A 62 -14.67 9.34 1.44
CA THR A 62 -13.79 9.34 2.60
C THR A 62 -12.33 9.60 2.23
N LEU A 63 -11.85 9.02 1.13
CA LEU A 63 -10.49 9.23 0.64
C LEU A 63 -10.30 10.69 0.15
N ARG A 64 -11.30 11.29 -0.46
CA ARG A 64 -11.31 12.72 -0.82
C ARG A 64 -11.12 13.60 0.42
N ASP A 65 -11.85 13.29 1.47
CA ASP A 65 -11.77 14.03 2.74
C ASP A 65 -10.40 13.82 3.42
N LEU A 66 -9.82 12.62 3.30
CA LEU A 66 -8.45 12.34 3.73
C LEU A 66 -7.44 13.23 2.99
N TYR A 67 -7.48 13.29 1.67
CA TYR A 67 -6.58 14.15 0.90
C TYR A 67 -6.74 15.62 1.29
N ALA A 68 -7.98 16.07 1.53
CA ALA A 68 -8.23 17.42 2.00
C ALA A 68 -7.67 17.71 3.40
N SER A 69 -7.48 16.68 4.24
CA SER A 69 -6.92 16.80 5.58
C SER A 69 -5.39 16.94 5.61
N VAL A 70 -4.72 16.59 4.52
CA VAL A 70 -3.26 16.71 4.40
C VAL A 70 -2.88 18.15 4.12
N ASP A 71 -1.97 18.70 4.93
CA ASP A 71 -1.40 20.02 4.70
C ASP A 71 -0.48 19.98 3.47
N ALA A 72 -1.04 20.34 2.32
CA ALA A 72 -0.33 20.31 1.04
C ALA A 72 0.89 21.27 0.99
N GLN A 73 0.94 22.31 1.84
CA GLN A 73 2.06 23.26 1.90
C GLN A 73 3.22 22.70 2.74
N ALA A 74 2.92 21.84 3.70
CA ALA A 74 3.91 21.22 4.56
C ALA A 74 4.49 19.92 3.98
N SER A 75 3.90 19.38 2.89
CA SER A 75 4.36 18.14 2.26
C SER A 75 5.32 18.43 1.10
N ALA A 76 6.53 17.86 1.17
CA ALA A 76 7.45 17.83 0.03
C ALA A 76 7.01 16.87 -1.09
N ILE A 77 6.04 15.99 -0.80
CA ILE A 77 5.51 14.97 -1.70
C ILE A 77 4.14 15.43 -2.20
N ARG A 78 3.96 15.49 -3.51
CA ARG A 78 2.66 15.79 -4.10
C ARG A 78 1.77 14.56 -4.00
N LEU A 79 0.53 14.78 -3.52
CA LEU A 79 -0.53 13.79 -3.49
C LEU A 79 -1.59 14.14 -4.53
N PRO A 80 -2.27 13.15 -5.12
CA PRO A 80 -3.39 13.41 -5.99
C PRO A 80 -4.54 14.03 -5.19
N ARG A 81 -5.48 14.66 -5.89
CA ARG A 81 -6.71 15.18 -5.31
C ARG A 81 -7.88 14.56 -6.03
N ILE A 82 -8.83 14.03 -5.31
CA ILE A 82 -10.10 13.62 -5.87
C ILE A 82 -10.92 14.88 -6.13
N LEU A 83 -11.19 15.14 -7.40
CA LEU A 83 -11.95 16.31 -7.86
C LEU A 83 -13.44 16.04 -7.81
N ASP A 84 -13.86 14.84 -8.19
CA ASP A 84 -15.25 14.41 -8.15
C ASP A 84 -15.35 12.90 -7.97
N VAL A 85 -16.44 12.47 -7.32
CA VAL A 85 -16.79 11.06 -7.15
C VAL A 85 -18.26 10.91 -7.46
N THR A 86 -18.58 10.13 -8.47
CA THR A 86 -19.96 9.91 -8.87
C THR A 86 -20.24 8.45 -9.18
N ARG A 87 -21.50 8.04 -9.01
CA ARG A 87 -21.97 6.75 -9.50
C ARG A 87 -22.55 6.90 -10.89
N ARG A 88 -22.18 6.01 -11.79
CA ARG A 88 -22.74 5.87 -13.12
C ARG A 88 -23.11 4.41 -13.33
N ASP A 89 -24.38 4.10 -13.31
CA ASP A 89 -24.90 2.73 -13.40
C ASP A 89 -24.25 1.80 -12.35
N ASN A 90 -23.46 0.83 -12.78
CA ASN A 90 -22.74 -0.10 -11.93
C ASN A 90 -21.28 0.30 -11.66
N LEU A 91 -20.89 1.51 -12.06
CA LEU A 91 -19.53 2.01 -11.89
C LEU A 91 -19.48 3.13 -10.85
N VAL A 92 -18.37 3.20 -10.13
CA VAL A 92 -17.93 4.42 -9.48
C VAL A 92 -16.92 5.09 -10.38
N VAL A 93 -17.18 6.35 -10.67
CA VAL A 93 -16.36 7.23 -11.52
C VAL A 93 -15.67 8.23 -10.62
N VAL A 94 -14.34 8.20 -10.63
CA VAL A 94 -13.51 9.11 -9.83
C VAL A 94 -12.71 9.99 -10.79
N LEU A 95 -12.87 11.29 -10.66
CA LEU A 95 -11.99 12.29 -11.27
C LEU A 95 -10.88 12.64 -10.28
N GLU A 96 -9.64 12.51 -10.71
CA GLU A 96 -8.48 12.74 -9.87
C GLU A 96 -7.44 13.59 -10.60
N THR A 97 -6.70 14.42 -9.88
CA THR A 97 -5.61 15.17 -10.48
C THR A 97 -4.52 14.23 -10.97
N ARG A 98 -4.10 14.44 -12.21
CA ARG A 98 -2.94 13.76 -12.78
C ARG A 98 -1.66 14.36 -12.24
N LEU A 99 -0.78 13.54 -11.70
CA LEU A 99 0.55 13.95 -11.31
C LEU A 99 1.54 13.62 -12.44
N ALA A 100 2.47 14.54 -12.68
CA ALA A 100 3.51 14.35 -13.69
C ALA A 100 4.61 13.42 -13.17
N GLY A 101 5.19 12.64 -14.07
CA GLY A 101 6.30 11.73 -13.80
C GLY A 101 5.99 10.31 -14.26
N GLU A 102 7.00 9.46 -14.15
CA GLU A 102 6.92 8.03 -14.48
C GLU A 102 6.99 7.21 -13.18
N PRO A 103 6.29 6.08 -13.09
CA PRO A 103 6.48 5.16 -11.98
C PRO A 103 7.94 4.73 -11.85
N LEU A 104 8.49 4.82 -10.65
CA LEU A 104 9.88 4.43 -10.41
C LEU A 104 10.15 2.99 -10.87
N GLU A 105 9.19 2.10 -10.70
CA GLU A 105 9.29 0.71 -11.17
C GLU A 105 9.62 0.59 -12.66
N ALA A 106 9.02 1.45 -13.49
CA ALA A 106 9.25 1.48 -14.94
C ALA A 106 10.61 2.09 -15.30
N MET A 107 11.21 2.85 -14.39
CA MET A 107 12.53 3.46 -14.56
C MET A 107 13.67 2.54 -14.12
N LEU A 108 13.49 1.74 -13.05
CA LEU A 108 14.54 0.90 -12.48
C LEU A 108 15.34 0.07 -13.50
N PRO A 109 14.72 -0.58 -14.52
CA PRO A 109 15.45 -1.37 -15.50
C PRO A 109 16.33 -0.55 -16.46
N LYS A 110 16.15 0.77 -16.50
CA LYS A 110 16.82 1.70 -17.44
C LYS A 110 18.02 2.40 -16.78
N LEU A 111 18.17 2.27 -15.46
CA LEU A 111 19.20 2.96 -14.69
C LEU A 111 20.49 2.16 -14.68
N ASP A 112 21.61 2.86 -14.77
CA ASP A 112 22.91 2.27 -14.43
C ASP A 112 23.06 2.12 -12.90
N ASP A 113 24.13 1.49 -12.46
CA ASP A 113 24.34 1.16 -11.04
C ASP A 113 24.37 2.41 -10.13
N ALA A 114 24.93 3.52 -10.60
CA ALA A 114 25.02 4.75 -9.81
C ALA A 114 23.65 5.42 -9.69
N ALA A 115 22.92 5.54 -10.80
CA ALA A 115 21.57 6.08 -10.83
C ALA A 115 20.59 5.18 -10.05
N LEU A 116 20.74 3.84 -10.14
CA LEU A 116 19.94 2.89 -9.37
C LEU A 116 20.15 3.09 -7.86
N ALA A 117 21.40 3.21 -7.40
CA ALA A 117 21.70 3.45 -5.99
C ALA A 117 21.10 4.78 -5.49
N GLN A 118 21.14 5.83 -6.33
CA GLN A 118 20.53 7.12 -6.02
C GLN A 118 18.99 7.01 -5.95
N ALA A 119 18.37 6.34 -6.90
CA ALA A 119 16.92 6.13 -6.95
C ALA A 119 16.42 5.29 -5.75
N GLU A 120 17.18 4.27 -5.33
CA GLU A 120 16.88 3.48 -4.13
C GLU A 120 16.98 4.33 -2.86
N ALA A 121 18.00 5.17 -2.74
CA ALA A 121 18.13 6.10 -1.62
C ALA A 121 16.94 7.07 -1.58
N LEU A 122 16.58 7.66 -2.73
CA LEU A 122 15.42 8.54 -2.86
C LEU A 122 14.11 7.85 -2.47
N TYR A 123 13.93 6.61 -2.89
CA TYR A 123 12.76 5.79 -2.56
C TYR A 123 12.62 5.56 -1.06
N LEU A 124 13.71 5.16 -0.39
CA LEU A 124 13.73 4.95 1.06
C LEU A 124 13.57 6.27 1.83
N ASP A 125 14.21 7.35 1.38
CA ASP A 125 14.07 8.68 1.98
C ASP A 125 12.61 9.17 1.88
N THR A 126 11.92 8.83 0.79
CA THR A 126 10.52 9.19 0.60
C THR A 126 9.64 8.42 1.58
N ALA A 127 9.82 7.11 1.74
CA ALA A 127 9.07 6.31 2.71
C ALA A 127 9.24 6.84 4.15
N CYS A 128 10.47 7.14 4.55
CA CYS A 128 10.74 7.77 5.85
C CYS A 128 10.17 9.20 5.96
N GLY A 129 10.12 9.90 4.83
CA GLY A 129 9.62 11.27 4.73
C GLY A 129 8.12 11.41 4.98
N LEU A 130 7.33 10.34 4.82
CA LEU A 130 5.89 10.33 5.11
C LEU A 130 5.60 10.69 6.57
N SER A 131 6.52 10.41 7.49
CA SER A 131 6.44 10.84 8.90
C SER A 131 6.29 12.36 9.07
N ARG A 132 6.68 13.15 8.07
CA ARG A 132 6.65 14.63 8.11
C ARG A 132 5.37 15.21 7.54
N ILE A 133 4.51 14.38 6.92
CA ILE A 133 3.23 14.85 6.40
C ILE A 133 2.34 15.22 7.57
N LYS A 134 2.00 16.51 7.66
CA LYS A 134 1.12 17.03 8.69
C LYS A 134 -0.33 16.81 8.30
N LEU A 135 -1.12 16.45 9.31
CA LEU A 135 -2.56 16.28 9.18
C LEU A 135 -3.26 17.43 9.89
N SER A 136 -4.33 17.93 9.32
CA SER A 136 -5.14 19.00 9.91
C SER A 136 -5.96 18.54 11.12
N TYR A 137 -6.16 17.23 11.27
CA TYR A 137 -6.78 16.62 12.44
C TYR A 137 -6.15 15.27 12.78
N GLN A 138 -6.40 14.78 14.01
CA GLN A 138 -6.04 13.43 14.42
C GLN A 138 -7.30 12.58 14.58
N PRO A 139 -7.32 11.35 14.04
CA PRO A 139 -8.48 10.48 14.19
C PRO A 139 -8.67 10.07 15.66
N GLN A 140 -9.91 10.11 16.10
CA GLN A 140 -10.31 9.60 17.42
C GLN A 140 -10.37 8.07 17.45
N THR A 141 -10.55 7.46 16.27
CA THR A 141 -10.74 6.03 16.08
C THR A 141 -10.03 5.61 14.81
N TYR A 142 -9.31 4.50 14.87
CA TYR A 142 -8.59 3.96 13.73
C TYR A 142 -9.46 2.98 12.98
N LEU A 143 -9.60 3.21 11.67
CA LEU A 143 -10.32 2.37 10.72
C LEU A 143 -9.48 2.25 9.45
N LEU A 144 -9.58 1.13 8.75
CA LEU A 144 -9.13 1.06 7.36
C LEU A 144 -10.12 1.79 6.46
N PHE A 145 -9.62 2.47 5.45
CA PHE A 145 -10.42 3.05 4.39
C PHE A 145 -10.83 1.96 3.40
N ASP A 146 -11.88 1.22 3.75
CA ASP A 146 -12.40 0.10 2.96
C ASP A 146 -13.92 0.03 3.14
N GLU A 147 -14.65 -0.05 2.04
CA GLU A 147 -16.10 -0.10 2.02
C GLU A 147 -16.69 -1.31 2.77
N SER A 148 -15.97 -2.43 2.79
CA SER A 148 -16.43 -3.65 3.48
C SER A 148 -16.24 -3.61 4.98
N ARG A 149 -15.54 -2.59 5.51
CA ARG A 149 -15.02 -2.57 6.87
C ARG A 149 -15.53 -1.46 7.77
N GLN A 150 -16.62 -0.84 7.41
CA GLN A 150 -17.19 0.31 8.14
C GLN A 150 -17.34 0.10 9.65
N SER A 151 -17.32 -1.14 10.12
CA SER A 151 -17.44 -1.47 11.54
C SER A 151 -16.43 -2.49 12.03
N ALA A 152 -15.46 -2.89 11.21
CA ALA A 152 -14.73 -4.11 11.49
C ALA A 152 -13.81 -3.98 12.70
N VAL A 153 -13.11 -2.86 12.87
CA VAL A 153 -12.19 -2.62 13.98
C VAL A 153 -12.14 -1.13 14.29
N ALA A 154 -12.72 -0.73 15.40
CA ALA A 154 -12.60 0.62 15.93
C ALA A 154 -11.80 0.57 17.23
N GLN A 155 -10.66 1.24 17.28
CA GLN A 155 -9.78 1.24 18.44
C GLN A 155 -9.27 2.67 18.72
N PRO A 156 -9.10 3.05 19.99
CA PRO A 156 -8.60 4.38 20.36
C PRO A 156 -7.10 4.54 20.11
N ARG A 157 -6.37 3.44 19.89
CA ARG A 157 -4.93 3.43 19.67
C ARG A 157 -4.59 2.66 18.39
N PHE A 158 -3.67 3.21 17.62
CA PHE A 158 -3.21 2.58 16.37
C PHE A 158 -2.64 1.17 16.60
N GLU A 159 -1.82 0.99 17.64
CA GLU A 159 -1.20 -0.30 17.93
C GLU A 159 -2.25 -1.37 18.26
N ALA A 160 -3.27 -1.01 19.05
CA ALA A 160 -4.38 -1.92 19.36
C ALA A 160 -5.19 -2.27 18.10
N PHE A 161 -5.45 -1.26 17.24
CA PHE A 161 -6.12 -1.45 15.96
C PHE A 161 -5.36 -2.42 15.05
N TYR A 162 -4.07 -2.17 14.84
CA TYR A 162 -3.25 -2.96 13.93
C TYR A 162 -3.04 -4.40 14.43
N ALA A 163 -2.82 -4.56 15.74
CA ALA A 163 -2.75 -5.87 16.37
C ALA A 163 -4.06 -6.67 16.19
N THR A 164 -5.22 -6.00 16.30
CA THR A 164 -6.52 -6.66 16.10
C THR A 164 -6.74 -7.06 14.64
N LEU A 165 -6.27 -6.26 13.67
CA LEU A 165 -6.28 -6.66 12.25
C LEU A 165 -5.45 -7.93 12.03
N LEU A 166 -4.25 -7.96 12.60
CA LEU A 166 -3.36 -9.11 12.50
C LEU A 166 -3.97 -10.36 13.14
N GLU A 167 -4.59 -10.25 14.34
CA GLU A 167 -5.31 -11.36 14.96
C GLU A 167 -6.41 -11.93 14.06
N LYS A 168 -7.20 -11.06 13.44
CA LYS A 168 -8.26 -11.50 12.52
C LYS A 168 -7.68 -12.23 11.31
N LYS A 169 -6.57 -11.72 10.74
CA LYS A 169 -5.92 -12.38 9.61
C LYS A 169 -5.36 -13.75 9.99
N LEU A 170 -4.77 -13.88 11.18
CA LEU A 170 -4.20 -15.14 11.66
C LEU A 170 -5.24 -16.27 11.76
N ILE A 171 -6.53 -15.96 11.95
CA ILE A 171 -7.60 -16.98 11.95
C ILE A 171 -7.64 -17.72 10.60
N SER A 172 -7.45 -17.01 9.49
CA SER A 172 -7.52 -17.60 8.14
C SER A 172 -6.22 -18.22 7.66
N VAL A 173 -5.05 -17.69 8.08
CA VAL A 173 -3.76 -18.08 7.46
C VAL A 173 -2.87 -18.95 8.35
N SER A 174 -3.10 -19.02 9.67
CA SER A 174 -2.18 -19.73 10.59
C SER A 174 -2.03 -21.21 10.28
N SER A 175 -3.10 -21.89 9.84
CA SER A 175 -3.02 -23.32 9.51
C SER A 175 -2.03 -23.59 8.39
N VAL A 176 -2.01 -22.74 7.36
CA VAL A 176 -1.11 -22.91 6.22
C VAL A 176 0.32 -22.56 6.61
N PHE A 177 0.56 -21.45 7.31
CA PHE A 177 1.90 -21.11 7.79
C PHE A 177 2.47 -22.16 8.74
N ASN A 178 1.65 -22.80 9.58
CA ASN A 178 2.11 -23.87 10.47
C ASN A 178 2.56 -25.14 9.71
N THR A 179 2.15 -25.33 8.45
CA THR A 179 2.70 -26.43 7.63
C THR A 179 4.16 -26.16 7.21
N LEU A 180 4.56 -24.89 7.19
CA LEU A 180 5.90 -24.45 6.80
C LEU A 180 6.80 -24.20 8.02
N ASP A 181 6.24 -23.70 9.12
CA ASP A 181 6.93 -23.46 10.39
C ASP A 181 6.02 -23.83 11.58
N HIS A 182 6.35 -24.92 12.26
CA HIS A 182 5.58 -25.38 13.42
C HIS A 182 5.52 -24.38 14.60
N GLN A 183 6.45 -23.42 14.65
CA GLN A 183 6.49 -22.37 15.67
C GLN A 183 5.70 -21.12 15.26
N PHE A 184 5.18 -21.07 14.03
CA PHE A 184 4.54 -19.86 13.49
C PHE A 184 3.45 -19.31 14.41
N SER A 185 2.50 -20.13 14.84
CA SER A 185 1.39 -19.64 15.70
C SER A 185 1.88 -19.01 17.00
N SER A 186 2.90 -19.58 17.64
CA SER A 186 3.48 -19.05 18.87
C SER A 186 4.19 -17.72 18.61
N ARG A 187 5.00 -17.65 17.54
CA ARG A 187 5.70 -16.43 17.12
C ARG A 187 4.72 -15.32 16.73
N ALA A 188 3.67 -15.67 15.99
CA ALA A 188 2.64 -14.72 15.57
C ALA A 188 1.85 -14.15 16.77
N ALA A 189 1.53 -14.98 17.77
CA ALA A 189 0.90 -14.51 19.00
C ALA A 189 1.80 -13.55 19.76
N ALA A 190 3.12 -13.83 19.85
CA ALA A 190 4.10 -12.93 20.46
C ALA A 190 4.22 -11.61 19.68
N LEU A 191 4.20 -11.66 18.34
CA LEU A 191 4.21 -10.48 17.48
C LEU A 191 2.98 -9.58 17.72
N VAL A 192 1.78 -10.16 17.77
CA VAL A 192 0.55 -9.44 18.09
C VAL A 192 0.65 -8.76 19.46
N ALA A 193 1.13 -9.48 20.49
CA ALA A 193 1.31 -8.94 21.81
C ALA A 193 2.32 -7.79 21.83
N ALA A 194 3.45 -7.92 21.14
CA ALA A 194 4.49 -6.90 21.05
C ALA A 194 4.00 -5.64 20.32
N ILE A 195 3.24 -5.79 19.22
CA ILE A 195 2.62 -4.65 18.51
C ILE A 195 1.64 -3.94 19.44
N ARG A 196 0.75 -4.67 20.12
CA ARG A 196 -0.28 -4.11 21.00
C ARG A 196 0.29 -3.38 22.22
N ALA A 197 1.35 -3.92 22.81
CA ALA A 197 2.05 -3.33 23.97
C ALA A 197 2.98 -2.16 23.59
N GLY A 198 3.27 -1.98 22.31
CA GLY A 198 4.19 -0.96 21.83
C GLY A 198 3.76 0.46 22.24
N PRO A 199 4.73 1.38 22.44
CA PRO A 199 4.43 2.77 22.77
C PRO A 199 3.66 3.44 21.62
N PRO A 200 2.75 4.38 21.91
CA PRO A 200 2.09 5.18 20.89
C PRO A 200 3.13 5.91 20.03
N ALA A 201 3.01 5.81 18.74
CA ALA A 201 3.81 6.57 17.80
C ALA A 201 3.08 7.85 17.35
N PRO A 202 3.80 8.87 16.91
CA PRO A 202 3.19 9.98 16.20
C PRO A 202 2.37 9.47 15.02
N ILE A 203 1.16 10.00 14.89
CA ILE A 203 0.26 9.63 13.79
C ILE A 203 0.68 10.36 12.53
N SER A 204 0.84 9.63 11.46
CA SER A 204 1.12 10.12 10.12
C SER A 204 0.15 9.52 9.11
N LEU A 205 0.13 10.08 7.91
CA LEU A 205 -0.49 9.41 6.77
C LEU A 205 0.35 8.16 6.45
N VAL A 206 -0.32 7.03 6.32
CA VAL A 206 0.26 5.76 5.85
C VAL A 206 -0.39 5.44 4.51
N HIS A 207 0.44 5.24 3.49
CA HIS A 207 0.00 4.80 2.17
C HIS A 207 -0.55 3.37 2.22
N GLY A 208 0.17 2.50 2.91
CA GLY A 208 -0.20 1.10 3.15
C GLY A 208 0.20 0.15 2.03
N ASP A 209 0.45 0.67 0.82
CA ASP A 209 0.95 -0.07 -0.34
C ASP A 209 2.11 0.69 -0.98
N PHE A 210 3.15 0.97 -0.18
CA PHE A 210 4.29 1.76 -0.62
C PHE A 210 5.30 0.88 -1.37
N PHE A 211 5.26 0.92 -2.69
CA PHE A 211 6.21 0.24 -3.57
C PHE A 211 6.58 1.12 -4.79
N PRO A 212 7.62 0.76 -5.59
CA PRO A 212 8.11 1.64 -6.66
C PRO A 212 7.08 2.00 -7.73
N GLY A 213 6.07 1.17 -7.95
CA GLY A 213 4.99 1.43 -8.91
C GLY A 213 4.10 2.62 -8.53
N ASN A 214 4.00 2.92 -7.23
CA ASN A 214 3.17 4.00 -6.72
C ASN A 214 3.96 5.32 -6.51
N LEU A 215 5.29 5.30 -6.68
CA LEU A 215 6.13 6.48 -6.57
C LEU A 215 6.45 7.05 -7.96
N LEU A 216 5.98 8.26 -8.25
CA LEU A 216 6.32 8.95 -9.49
C LEU A 216 7.62 9.73 -9.33
N VAL A 217 8.47 9.63 -10.36
CA VAL A 217 9.76 10.33 -10.45
C VAL A 217 9.88 11.07 -11.77
N ASN A 218 10.84 11.99 -11.85
CA ASN A 218 11.21 12.64 -13.10
C ASN A 218 12.03 11.70 -14.01
N ASP A 219 12.33 12.14 -15.22
CA ASP A 219 13.00 11.36 -16.28
C ASP A 219 14.38 10.80 -15.89
N ARG A 220 15.03 11.35 -14.85
CA ARG A 220 16.32 10.88 -14.34
C ARG A 220 16.19 10.00 -13.09
N ALA A 221 14.98 9.82 -12.58
CA ALA A 221 14.71 9.13 -11.31
C ALA A 221 15.49 9.72 -10.10
N ASP A 222 15.86 11.00 -10.15
CA ASP A 222 16.61 11.70 -9.10
C ASP A 222 15.73 12.63 -8.25
N ARG A 223 14.43 12.74 -8.59
CA ARG A 223 13.46 13.56 -7.85
C ARG A 223 12.07 12.95 -7.89
N VAL A 224 11.43 12.87 -6.72
CA VAL A 224 10.02 12.48 -6.59
C VAL A 224 9.13 13.59 -7.13
N THR A 225 8.17 13.23 -7.95
CA THR A 225 7.16 14.14 -8.50
C THR A 225 5.78 13.90 -7.88
N GLY A 226 5.52 12.71 -7.33
CA GLY A 226 4.28 12.39 -6.65
C GLY A 226 4.23 11.00 -6.05
N LEU A 227 3.21 10.77 -5.22
CA LEU A 227 2.86 9.46 -4.68
C LEU A 227 1.39 9.24 -5.01
N ILE A 228 1.07 8.13 -5.67
CA ILE A 228 -0.26 7.83 -6.21
C ILE A 228 -0.82 6.53 -5.65
N ASP A 229 -2.06 6.26 -5.97
CA ASP A 229 -2.76 5.00 -5.69
C ASP A 229 -2.94 4.69 -4.21
N PHE A 230 -3.44 5.68 -3.49
CA PHE A 230 -3.94 5.49 -2.13
C PHE A 230 -5.18 4.60 -2.18
N GLY A 231 -5.16 3.52 -1.44
CA GLY A 231 -6.14 2.45 -1.55
C GLY A 231 -6.62 1.89 -0.21
N SER A 232 -7.14 0.68 -0.24
CA SER A 232 -7.77 -0.01 0.89
C SER A 232 -6.88 -0.13 2.13
N PHE A 233 -5.57 -0.03 1.97
CA PHE A 233 -4.60 -0.08 3.07
C PHE A 233 -4.19 1.29 3.61
N THR A 234 -4.64 2.36 2.96
CA THR A 234 -4.37 3.73 3.41
C THR A 234 -5.03 3.98 4.77
N LEU A 235 -4.29 4.54 5.70
CA LEU A 235 -4.78 4.84 7.04
C LEU A 235 -3.97 5.96 7.70
N PHE A 236 -4.45 6.41 8.85
CA PHE A 236 -3.66 7.24 9.75
C PHE A 236 -2.96 6.32 10.76
N GLY A 237 -1.65 6.36 10.83
CA GLY A 237 -0.93 5.42 11.68
C GLY A 237 0.55 5.71 11.79
N ASN A 238 1.30 4.66 12.04
CA ASN A 238 2.75 4.73 12.17
C ASN A 238 3.42 4.63 10.80
N TYR A 239 4.17 5.65 10.39
CA TYR A 239 4.90 5.71 9.11
C TYR A 239 5.85 4.53 8.87
N LEU A 240 6.30 3.85 9.94
CA LEU A 240 7.14 2.66 9.78
C LEU A 240 6.43 1.51 9.03
N LEU A 241 5.11 1.55 8.91
CA LEU A 241 4.38 0.64 8.00
C LEU A 241 4.82 0.81 6.56
N ASP A 242 4.91 2.06 6.09
CA ASP A 242 5.36 2.34 4.72
C ASP A 242 6.86 2.08 4.55
N VAL A 243 7.67 2.33 5.59
CA VAL A 243 9.09 1.94 5.57
C VAL A 243 9.25 0.42 5.48
N ALA A 244 8.42 -0.33 6.20
CA ALA A 244 8.40 -1.81 6.10
C ALA A 244 7.90 -2.28 4.73
N GLY A 245 6.87 -1.63 4.18
CA GLY A 245 6.39 -1.85 2.82
C GLY A 245 7.48 -1.54 1.79
N ALA A 246 8.12 -0.37 1.88
CA ALA A 246 9.22 0.03 1.02
C ALA A 246 10.35 -1.00 0.99
N PHE A 247 10.66 -1.60 2.12
CA PHE A 247 11.68 -2.64 2.21
C PHE A 247 11.20 -3.98 1.64
N SER A 248 10.00 -4.42 2.01
CA SER A 248 9.54 -5.79 1.73
C SER A 248 8.92 -5.93 0.34
N PHE A 249 8.26 -4.89 -0.19
CA PHE A 249 7.63 -4.89 -1.52
C PHE A 249 8.57 -4.48 -2.64
N TYR A 250 9.74 -3.88 -2.32
CA TYR A 250 10.70 -3.48 -3.33
C TYR A 250 11.19 -4.68 -4.12
N ARG A 251 10.82 -4.72 -5.43
CA ARG A 251 11.16 -5.81 -6.35
C ARG A 251 10.89 -7.22 -5.77
N MET A 252 9.78 -7.38 -5.04
CA MET A 252 9.47 -8.56 -4.25
C MET A 252 9.43 -9.87 -5.05
N TYR A 253 9.14 -9.81 -6.34
CA TYR A 253 9.13 -10.97 -7.23
C TYR A 253 10.43 -11.12 -8.06
N HIS A 254 11.42 -10.24 -7.87
CA HIS A 254 12.68 -10.34 -8.59
C HIS A 254 13.47 -11.59 -8.18
N PRO A 255 14.16 -12.29 -9.12
CA PRO A 255 14.97 -13.47 -8.77
C PRO A 255 15.98 -13.18 -7.66
N ASP A 256 16.64 -12.00 -7.71
CA ASP A 256 17.68 -11.59 -6.74
C ASP A 256 17.10 -10.84 -5.52
N ARG A 257 15.82 -10.97 -5.23
CA ARG A 257 15.13 -10.23 -4.15
C ARG A 257 15.82 -10.32 -2.80
N TRP A 258 16.50 -11.45 -2.49
CA TRP A 258 17.22 -11.63 -1.24
C TRP A 258 18.51 -10.81 -1.18
N ALA A 259 19.28 -10.79 -2.26
CA ALA A 259 20.46 -9.93 -2.37
C ALA A 259 20.08 -8.45 -2.31
N ILE A 260 18.97 -8.08 -2.95
CA ILE A 260 18.41 -6.73 -2.90
C ILE A 260 18.04 -6.36 -1.45
N ARG A 261 17.30 -7.22 -0.73
CA ARG A 261 16.93 -6.98 0.67
C ARG A 261 18.14 -6.89 1.58
N ALA A 262 19.13 -7.78 1.41
CA ALA A 262 20.36 -7.73 2.19
C ALA A 262 21.11 -6.40 2.01
N ARG A 263 21.07 -5.82 0.81
CA ARG A 263 21.67 -4.51 0.49
C ARG A 263 20.85 -3.32 0.99
N LEU A 264 19.51 -3.43 0.96
CA LEU A 264 18.62 -2.36 1.42
C LEU A 264 18.48 -2.29 2.94
N LEU A 265 18.57 -3.42 3.64
CA LEU A 265 18.33 -3.46 5.09
C LEU A 265 19.22 -2.49 5.89
N PRO A 266 20.56 -2.45 5.72
CA PRO A 266 21.38 -1.47 6.41
C PRO A 266 20.97 -0.03 6.07
N GLN A 267 20.62 0.26 4.81
CA GLN A 267 20.19 1.59 4.40
C GLN A 267 18.89 2.03 5.07
N VAL A 268 17.93 1.11 5.29
CA VAL A 268 16.71 1.37 6.05
C VAL A 268 17.04 1.64 7.52
N LEU A 269 17.88 0.78 8.13
CA LEU A 269 18.24 0.90 9.54
C LEU A 269 19.00 2.19 9.86
N ASP A 270 19.81 2.69 8.91
CA ASP A 270 20.49 3.98 9.04
C ASP A 270 19.52 5.19 9.00
N ARG A 271 18.35 5.03 8.40
CA ARG A 271 17.32 6.09 8.26
C ARG A 271 16.32 6.14 9.40
N ILE A 272 16.19 5.08 10.16
CA ILE A 272 15.30 5.01 11.32
C ILE A 272 16.13 5.02 12.61
N SER A 273 15.52 5.43 13.72
CA SER A 273 16.21 5.36 15.02
C SER A 273 16.43 3.89 15.45
N HIS A 274 17.49 3.63 16.20
CA HIS A 274 17.73 2.29 16.76
C HIS A 274 16.54 1.79 17.61
N THR A 275 15.83 2.69 18.28
CA THR A 275 14.64 2.36 19.06
C THR A 275 13.43 2.03 18.20
N ALA A 276 13.42 2.42 16.93
CA ALA A 276 12.37 2.12 15.98
C ALA A 276 12.59 0.78 15.25
N ALA A 277 13.81 0.24 15.26
CA ALA A 277 14.16 -0.98 14.54
C ALA A 277 13.28 -2.20 14.92
N PRO A 278 13.00 -2.49 16.19
CA PRO A 278 12.08 -3.59 16.52
C PRO A 278 10.69 -3.40 15.89
N LYS A 279 10.15 -2.19 15.95
CA LYS A 279 8.85 -1.86 15.37
C LYS A 279 8.85 -2.01 13.83
N PHE A 280 9.94 -1.63 13.16
CA PHE A 280 10.10 -1.86 11.72
C PHE A 280 10.02 -3.36 11.38
N PHE A 281 10.74 -4.22 12.10
CA PHE A 281 10.67 -5.66 11.86
C PHE A 281 9.30 -6.26 12.21
N GLN A 282 8.63 -5.75 13.25
CA GLN A 282 7.24 -6.11 13.54
C GLN A 282 6.33 -5.85 12.35
N PHE A 283 6.48 -4.69 11.70
CA PHE A 283 5.67 -4.34 10.55
C PHE A 283 6.08 -5.09 9.27
N VAL A 284 7.34 -5.43 9.07
CA VAL A 284 7.78 -6.31 7.97
C VAL A 284 7.07 -7.66 8.06
N LEU A 285 7.08 -8.30 9.23
CA LEU A 285 6.38 -9.57 9.46
C LEU A 285 4.86 -9.43 9.35
N ALA A 286 4.31 -8.39 9.98
CA ALA A 286 2.86 -8.17 9.96
C ALA A 286 2.33 -7.87 8.56
N ASN A 287 3.03 -7.06 7.75
CA ASN A 287 2.64 -6.81 6.36
C ASN A 287 2.64 -8.10 5.54
N ALA A 288 3.69 -8.92 5.66
CA ALA A 288 3.75 -10.20 4.97
C ALA A 288 2.56 -11.11 5.34
N ILE A 289 2.22 -11.19 6.63
CA ILE A 289 1.10 -12.00 7.10
C ILE A 289 -0.25 -11.42 6.64
N LEU A 290 -0.45 -10.09 6.79
CA LEU A 290 -1.71 -9.42 6.44
C LEU A 290 -2.04 -9.52 4.96
N THR A 291 -1.02 -9.48 4.10
CA THR A 291 -1.22 -9.49 2.64
C THR A 291 -1.09 -10.87 2.02
N SER A 292 -0.72 -11.89 2.77
CA SER A 292 -0.32 -13.21 2.26
C SER A 292 -1.32 -13.91 1.33
N ASP A 293 -2.62 -13.63 1.48
CA ASP A 293 -3.70 -14.25 0.69
C ASP A 293 -4.45 -13.28 -0.24
N LEU A 294 -3.88 -12.09 -0.50
CA LEU A 294 -4.56 -11.05 -1.29
C LEU A 294 -4.92 -11.48 -2.71
N TYR A 295 -4.10 -12.32 -3.33
CA TYR A 295 -4.27 -12.76 -4.71
C TYR A 295 -4.74 -14.20 -4.83
N LEU A 296 -5.13 -14.81 -3.70
CA LEU A 296 -5.58 -16.19 -3.68
C LEU A 296 -6.93 -16.33 -4.39
N THR A 297 -6.95 -17.14 -5.45
CA THR A 297 -8.15 -17.34 -6.28
C THR A 297 -8.83 -18.70 -6.10
N ASP A 298 -8.08 -19.72 -5.74
CA ASP A 298 -8.52 -21.12 -5.71
C ASP A 298 -8.39 -21.80 -4.36
N GLY A 299 -8.02 -21.04 -3.32
CA GLY A 299 -7.77 -21.57 -1.98
C GLY A 299 -6.43 -22.31 -1.83
N ASN A 300 -5.63 -22.42 -2.88
CA ASN A 300 -4.33 -23.09 -2.85
C ASN A 300 -3.19 -22.10 -2.57
N HIS A 301 -2.99 -21.78 -1.29
CA HIS A 301 -1.94 -20.86 -0.85
C HIS A 301 -0.54 -21.24 -1.33
N LEU A 302 -0.21 -22.53 -1.33
CA LEU A 302 1.14 -22.98 -1.68
C LEU A 302 1.48 -22.82 -3.17
N ALA A 303 0.48 -22.68 -4.03
CA ALA A 303 0.66 -22.37 -5.45
C ALA A 303 0.65 -20.87 -5.75
N ASP A 304 0.25 -20.02 -4.79
CA ASP A 304 0.18 -18.57 -4.95
C ASP A 304 1.57 -17.94 -4.75
N GLY A 305 2.05 -17.22 -5.76
CA GLY A 305 3.37 -16.59 -5.73
C GLY A 305 3.50 -15.49 -4.68
N HIS A 306 2.40 -14.82 -4.35
CA HIS A 306 2.39 -13.79 -3.30
C HIS A 306 2.44 -14.42 -1.91
N PHE A 307 1.70 -15.51 -1.69
CA PHE A 307 1.83 -16.28 -0.47
C PHE A 307 3.27 -16.84 -0.32
N GLY A 308 3.87 -17.32 -1.41
CA GLY A 308 5.26 -17.76 -1.42
C GLY A 308 6.24 -16.68 -0.96
N TRP A 309 6.07 -15.45 -1.45
CA TRP A 309 6.84 -14.29 -0.99
C TRP A 309 6.62 -14.01 0.52
N ALA A 310 5.38 -14.04 0.99
CA ALA A 310 5.06 -13.82 2.40
C ALA A 310 5.68 -14.92 3.29
N ALA A 311 5.59 -16.18 2.86
CA ALA A 311 6.20 -17.31 3.55
C ALA A 311 7.72 -17.18 3.65
N GLU A 312 8.38 -16.71 2.60
CA GLU A 312 9.82 -16.43 2.64
C GLU A 312 10.22 -15.34 3.66
N ILE A 313 9.41 -14.27 3.79
CA ILE A 313 9.64 -13.23 4.82
C ILE A 313 9.48 -13.84 6.22
N VAL A 314 8.39 -14.59 6.42
CA VAL A 314 8.07 -15.21 7.72
C VAL A 314 9.10 -16.27 8.12
N ALA A 315 9.73 -16.95 7.16
CA ALA A 315 10.77 -17.95 7.41
C ALA A 315 12.12 -17.34 7.89
N GLN A 316 12.26 -15.99 7.88
CA GLN A 316 13.51 -15.36 8.31
C GLN A 316 13.58 -15.22 9.83
N ASP A 317 14.25 -16.14 10.51
CA ASP A 317 14.46 -16.10 11.97
C ASP A 317 15.01 -14.77 12.47
N MET A 318 15.88 -14.14 11.72
CA MET A 318 16.47 -12.85 12.05
C MET A 318 15.39 -11.76 12.22
N TYR A 319 14.34 -11.77 11.41
CA TYR A 319 13.27 -10.79 11.54
C TYR A 319 12.47 -10.98 12.84
N TRP A 320 12.19 -12.22 13.22
CA TRP A 320 11.55 -12.53 14.50
C TRP A 320 12.42 -12.13 15.70
N GLN A 321 13.72 -12.46 15.67
CA GLN A 321 14.66 -12.10 16.74
C GLN A 321 14.80 -10.58 16.92
N LYS A 322 14.63 -9.81 15.84
CA LYS A 322 14.71 -8.34 15.89
C LYS A 322 13.38 -7.69 16.25
N ALA A 323 12.26 -8.36 16.00
CA ALA A 323 10.91 -7.88 16.26
C ALA A 323 10.45 -8.11 17.71
N LEU A 324 10.88 -9.21 18.33
CA LEU A 324 10.48 -9.69 19.65
C LEU A 324 11.59 -9.51 20.68
#